data_c6baf7b54614b8b2ca014d729540defa
#
_entry.id   c6baf7b54614b8b2ca014d729540defa
#
_cell.length_a   1.000
_cell.length_b   1.000
_cell.length_c   1.000
_cell.angle_alpha   90.00
_cell.angle_beta   90.00
_cell.angle_gamma   90.00
#
_symmetry.space_group_name_H-M   'P 1'
#
loop_
_entity.id
_entity.type
_entity.pdbx_description
1 polymer ?
#
loop_
_entity_poly.entity_id
_entity_poly.type
_entity_poly.pdbx_seq_one_letter_code
_entity_poly.pdbx_strand_id
1 'polypeptide(L)'
;MLFNVLLRYFWRNYSTIENAAELQLRQDHVVTLESRPPNIEGKGEITIRDLVINALRMRPDRIIVGECRGGEALDMLQAMNTGHEGSMTTLHANSTREGLSRLETMVLMAGMELPHRAIREQIAAAIDLIIHLERLRDGSRRVVAITEVQGMEGDVVTTADIFKFEQVGFENGKVIGRLRPTGIRPKFIDRIEQAGIHLPASVFGVGERLRNY
;
A
#
# COMPACT_ATOMS: atom_id res chain seq x y z
N MET A 1 1.13 -6.64 10.67
CA MET A 1 0.60 -8.02 10.55
C MET A 1 0.20 -8.38 9.10
N LEU A 2 -0.45 -7.51 8.34
CA LEU A 2 -0.82 -7.77 6.92
C LEU A 2 0.41 -7.94 6.01
N PHE A 3 1.43 -7.08 6.15
CA PHE A 3 2.68 -7.20 5.38
C PHE A 3 3.37 -8.55 5.52
N ASN A 4 3.41 -9.10 6.74
CA ASN A 4 4.04 -10.40 6.98
C ASN A 4 3.33 -11.56 6.26
N VAL A 5 2.03 -11.41 5.95
CA VAL A 5 1.26 -12.41 5.21
C VAL A 5 1.49 -12.27 3.72
N LEU A 6 1.47 -11.04 3.19
CA LEU A 6 1.62 -10.77 1.76
C LEU A 6 3.03 -11.11 1.24
N LEU A 7 4.06 -10.97 2.09
CA LEU A 7 5.46 -11.13 1.69
C LEU A 7 6.02 -12.55 1.84
N ARG A 8 5.25 -13.49 2.36
CA ARG A 8 5.71 -14.83 2.78
C ARG A 8 6.26 -15.73 1.67
N TYR A 9 6.03 -15.40 0.40
CA TYR A 9 6.23 -16.32 -0.72
C TYR A 9 7.22 -15.88 -1.80
N PHE A 10 8.01 -14.81 -1.56
CA PHE A 10 8.91 -14.30 -2.59
C PHE A 10 10.38 -14.34 -2.14
N TRP A 11 11.21 -15.03 -2.91
CA TRP A 11 12.67 -15.03 -2.80
C TRP A 11 13.20 -13.70 -3.35
N ARG A 12 13.40 -12.71 -2.50
CA ARG A 12 13.90 -11.39 -2.88
C ARG A 12 14.61 -10.72 -1.72
N ASN A 13 15.50 -9.77 -2.03
CA ASN A 13 16.15 -8.93 -1.04
C ASN A 13 15.21 -7.80 -0.62
N TYR A 14 14.97 -7.69 0.68
CA TYR A 14 14.08 -6.68 1.25
C TYR A 14 14.86 -5.68 2.10
N SER A 15 14.45 -4.42 2.05
CA SER A 15 14.80 -3.42 3.06
C SER A 15 13.53 -2.97 3.77
N THR A 16 13.49 -3.08 5.11
CA THR A 16 12.43 -2.50 5.93
C THR A 16 12.92 -1.22 6.56
N ILE A 17 12.06 -0.22 6.60
CA ILE A 17 12.37 1.12 7.13
C ILE A 17 11.25 1.51 8.09
N GLU A 18 11.57 1.63 9.37
CA GLU A 18 10.60 1.83 10.43
C GLU A 18 11.13 2.81 11.49
N ASN A 19 10.23 3.40 12.29
CA ASN A 19 10.65 4.16 13.47
C ASN A 19 11.15 3.24 14.58
N ALA A 20 10.54 2.08 14.71
CA ALA A 20 10.97 0.98 15.55
C ALA A 20 10.66 -0.32 14.80
N ALA A 21 11.55 -1.29 14.82
CA ALA A 21 11.41 -2.53 14.07
C ALA A 21 10.29 -3.40 14.63
N GLU A 22 9.13 -3.37 13.98
CA GLU A 22 7.96 -4.20 14.29
C GLU A 22 7.71 -5.29 13.26
N LEU A 23 8.21 -5.12 12.03
CA LEU A 23 8.06 -6.09 10.95
C LEU A 23 9.00 -7.27 11.16
N GLN A 24 8.42 -8.46 11.20
CA GLN A 24 9.14 -9.73 11.32
C GLN A 24 9.05 -10.51 10.01
N LEU A 25 9.81 -10.11 9.01
CA LEU A 25 9.88 -10.79 7.75
C LEU A 25 10.71 -12.07 7.90
N ARG A 26 10.35 -13.11 7.13
CA ARG A 26 11.01 -14.43 7.18
C ARG A 26 11.76 -14.78 5.91
N GLN A 27 12.09 -13.78 5.11
CA GLN A 27 12.91 -13.94 3.92
C GLN A 27 14.38 -14.14 4.31
N ASP A 28 15.12 -14.83 3.46
CA ASP A 28 16.53 -15.15 3.72
C ASP A 28 17.44 -13.93 3.83
N HIS A 29 17.08 -12.83 3.13
CA HIS A 29 17.82 -11.59 3.16
C HIS A 29 16.89 -10.41 3.41
N VAL A 30 16.94 -9.86 4.63
CA VAL A 30 16.20 -8.68 5.06
C VAL A 30 17.17 -7.72 5.75
N VAL A 31 17.27 -6.50 5.24
CA VAL A 31 17.98 -5.40 5.90
C VAL A 31 16.95 -4.54 6.64
N THR A 32 17.03 -4.52 7.96
CA THR A 32 16.15 -3.71 8.82
C THR A 32 16.84 -2.40 9.17
N LEU A 33 16.20 -1.29 8.82
CA LEU A 33 16.67 0.06 9.09
C LEU A 33 15.66 0.75 10.02
N GLU A 34 16.21 1.35 11.09
CA GLU A 34 15.41 2.11 12.05
C GLU A 34 15.81 3.58 12.04
N SER A 35 14.82 4.48 12.11
CA SER A 35 15.07 5.90 12.28
C SER A 35 15.63 6.17 13.69
N ARG A 36 16.31 7.28 13.81
CA ARG A 36 16.85 7.73 15.10
C ARG A 36 16.45 9.17 15.35
N PRO A 37 15.73 9.44 16.45
CA PRO A 37 15.43 10.82 16.85
C PRO A 37 16.72 11.58 17.17
N PRO A 38 16.70 12.94 17.10
CA PRO A 38 17.83 13.75 17.50
C PRO A 38 18.13 13.54 19.00
N ASN A 39 19.40 13.69 19.36
CA ASN A 39 19.82 13.68 20.76
C ASN A 39 19.36 14.96 21.51
N ILE A 40 19.70 15.06 22.80
CA ILE A 40 19.34 16.19 23.66
C ILE A 40 19.84 17.55 23.09
N GLU A 41 20.91 17.53 22.32
CA GLU A 41 21.46 18.71 21.66
C GLU A 41 20.83 19.01 20.28
N GLY A 42 19.82 18.23 19.86
CA GLY A 42 19.18 18.34 18.56
C GLY A 42 20.03 17.79 17.39
N LYS A 43 21.03 16.93 17.68
CA LYS A 43 21.95 16.41 16.67
C LYS A 43 21.79 14.89 16.47
N GLY A 44 22.24 14.41 15.31
CA GLY A 44 22.35 12.98 15.04
C GLY A 44 21.03 12.32 14.67
N GLU A 45 20.03 13.09 14.28
CA GLU A 45 18.79 12.57 13.71
C GLU A 45 19.06 11.77 12.43
N ILE A 46 18.34 10.66 12.28
CA ILE A 46 18.25 9.88 11.02
C ILE A 46 16.77 9.69 10.75
N THR A 47 16.28 10.36 9.71
CA THR A 47 14.88 10.35 9.35
C THR A 47 14.52 9.12 8.51
N ILE A 48 13.23 8.78 8.42
CA ILE A 48 12.73 7.76 7.48
C ILE A 48 13.17 8.13 6.05
N ARG A 49 13.15 9.41 5.69
CA ARG A 49 13.57 9.90 4.37
C ARG A 49 15.04 9.57 4.08
N ASP A 50 15.94 9.83 5.04
CA ASP A 50 17.36 9.49 4.89
C ASP A 50 17.56 8.00 4.65
N LEU A 51 16.79 7.18 5.35
CA LEU A 51 16.83 5.72 5.22
C LEU A 51 16.29 5.24 3.87
N VAL A 52 15.22 5.84 3.34
CA VAL A 52 14.71 5.53 1.99
C VAL A 52 15.76 5.86 0.94
N ILE A 53 16.35 7.05 0.99
CA ILE A 53 17.42 7.47 0.07
C ILE A 53 18.63 6.52 0.15
N ASN A 54 18.98 6.08 1.35
CA ASN A 54 20.09 5.15 1.54
C ASN A 54 19.73 3.74 1.02
N ALA A 55 18.52 3.25 1.28
CA ALA A 55 18.05 1.95 0.81
C ALA A 55 18.06 1.83 -0.71
N LEU A 56 17.75 2.90 -1.45
CA LEU A 56 17.88 2.93 -2.92
C LEU A 56 19.30 2.59 -3.41
N ARG A 57 20.33 2.97 -2.66
CA ARG A 57 21.73 2.66 -2.98
C ARG A 57 22.12 1.23 -2.65
N MET A 58 21.39 0.57 -1.76
CA MET A 58 21.58 -0.84 -1.42
C MET A 58 21.00 -1.77 -2.48
N ARG A 59 20.20 -1.26 -3.42
CA ARG A 59 19.54 -1.99 -4.50
C ARG A 59 18.75 -3.21 -4.03
N PRO A 60 17.84 -3.06 -3.04
CA PRO A 60 16.95 -4.14 -2.68
C PRO A 60 15.94 -4.37 -3.81
N ASP A 61 15.34 -5.56 -3.89
CA ASP A 61 14.22 -5.80 -4.79
C ASP A 61 12.98 -5.02 -4.36
N ARG A 62 12.79 -4.86 -3.03
CA ARG A 62 11.65 -4.15 -2.45
C ARG A 62 12.03 -3.36 -1.22
N ILE A 63 11.45 -2.19 -1.10
CA ILE A 63 11.53 -1.32 0.06
C ILE A 63 10.16 -1.32 0.75
N ILE A 64 10.16 -1.61 2.05
CA ILE A 64 8.96 -1.60 2.87
C ILE A 64 9.10 -0.50 3.89
N VAL A 65 8.37 0.57 3.70
CA VAL A 65 8.29 1.66 4.67
C VAL A 65 7.15 1.36 5.62
N GLY A 66 7.44 1.19 6.90
CA GLY A 66 6.45 0.81 7.91
C GLY A 66 5.27 1.77 7.95
N GLU A 67 5.54 3.07 7.84
CA GLU A 67 4.52 4.11 7.74
C GLU A 67 5.06 5.36 7.03
N CYS A 68 4.24 5.94 6.16
CA CYS A 68 4.46 7.27 5.57
C CYS A 68 3.65 8.32 6.34
N ARG A 69 4.33 9.41 6.77
CA ARG A 69 3.73 10.52 7.53
C ARG A 69 4.06 11.89 6.96
N GLY A 70 5.05 12.01 6.10
CA GLY A 70 5.58 13.27 5.60
C GLY A 70 6.31 13.17 4.27
N GLY A 71 7.34 13.99 4.09
CA GLY A 71 8.07 14.17 2.83
C GLY A 71 8.76 12.94 2.27
N GLU A 72 8.99 11.90 3.07
CA GLU A 72 9.50 10.59 2.62
C GLU A 72 8.60 9.93 1.56
N ALA A 73 7.33 10.36 1.49
CA ALA A 73 6.39 9.89 0.48
C ALA A 73 6.89 10.13 -0.95
N LEU A 74 7.55 11.25 -1.20
CA LEU A 74 8.12 11.55 -2.52
C LEU A 74 9.22 10.56 -2.91
N ASP A 75 10.17 10.33 -2.01
CA ASP A 75 11.30 9.43 -2.27
C ASP A 75 10.82 7.98 -2.40
N MET A 76 9.79 7.59 -1.63
CA MET A 76 9.14 6.29 -1.75
C MET A 76 8.46 6.12 -3.11
N LEU A 77 7.68 7.10 -3.59
CA LEU A 77 7.05 7.05 -4.91
C LEU A 77 8.10 6.98 -6.03
N GLN A 78 9.21 7.71 -5.89
CA GLN A 78 10.34 7.60 -6.83
C GLN A 78 10.95 6.21 -6.83
N ALA A 79 11.12 5.59 -5.65
CA ALA A 79 11.60 4.22 -5.54
C ALA A 79 10.69 3.24 -6.28
N MET A 80 9.38 3.33 -6.06
CA MET A 80 8.37 2.48 -6.72
C MET A 80 8.36 2.66 -8.23
N ASN A 81 8.62 3.87 -8.73
CA ASN A 81 8.67 4.19 -10.17
C ASN A 81 10.01 3.85 -10.84
N THR A 82 11.06 3.46 -10.08
CA THR A 82 12.43 3.30 -10.61
C THR A 82 13.04 1.93 -10.31
N GLY A 83 12.28 0.86 -10.50
CA GLY A 83 12.81 -0.52 -10.47
C GLY A 83 12.74 -1.21 -9.10
N HIS A 84 12.01 -0.66 -8.14
CA HIS A 84 11.72 -1.32 -6.86
C HIS A 84 10.23 -1.71 -6.79
N GLU A 85 9.76 -2.34 -7.86
CA GLU A 85 8.37 -2.77 -8.01
C GLU A 85 7.94 -3.71 -6.88
N GLY A 86 6.73 -3.49 -6.37
CA GLY A 86 6.19 -4.24 -5.24
C GLY A 86 6.69 -3.75 -3.88
N SER A 87 7.32 -2.58 -3.82
CA SER A 87 7.54 -1.85 -2.57
C SER A 87 6.20 -1.49 -1.93
N MET A 88 6.18 -1.34 -0.61
CA MET A 88 4.95 -1.16 0.16
C MET A 88 5.13 -0.13 1.26
N THR A 89 4.04 0.53 1.62
CA THR A 89 3.96 1.37 2.81
C THR A 89 2.58 1.31 3.44
N THR A 90 2.44 1.83 4.65
CA THR A 90 1.14 2.16 5.24
C THR A 90 1.00 3.66 5.40
N LEU A 91 -0.23 4.12 5.45
CA LEU A 91 -0.60 5.46 5.86
C LEU A 91 -1.96 5.44 6.55
N HIS A 92 -2.23 6.40 7.39
CA HIS A 92 -3.54 6.55 8.05
C HIS A 92 -4.48 7.35 7.17
N ALA A 93 -5.66 6.78 6.87
CA ALA A 93 -6.75 7.43 6.15
C ALA A 93 -8.08 6.76 6.47
N ASN A 94 -9.20 7.48 6.33
CA ASN A 94 -10.54 6.92 6.59
C ASN A 94 -11.17 6.28 5.35
N SER A 95 -10.55 6.44 4.19
CA SER A 95 -10.95 5.80 2.94
C SER A 95 -9.78 5.74 1.96
N THR A 96 -9.91 4.90 0.93
CA THR A 96 -8.94 4.81 -0.17
C THR A 96 -8.69 6.16 -0.84
N ARG A 97 -9.77 6.90 -1.12
CA ARG A 97 -9.70 8.22 -1.76
C ARG A 97 -8.99 9.24 -0.87
N GLU A 98 -9.29 9.25 0.42
CA GLU A 98 -8.60 10.13 1.38
C GLU A 98 -7.12 9.76 1.49
N GLY A 99 -6.79 8.46 1.42
CA GLY A 99 -5.41 7.98 1.39
C GLY A 99 -4.60 8.57 0.24
N LEU A 100 -5.16 8.60 -0.96
CA LEU A 100 -4.52 9.23 -2.12
C LEU A 100 -4.33 10.74 -1.94
N SER A 101 -5.36 11.45 -1.44
CA SER A 101 -5.28 12.88 -1.15
C SER A 101 -4.24 13.20 -0.07
N ARG A 102 -4.17 12.36 0.97
CA ARG A 102 -3.18 12.50 2.03
C ARG A 102 -1.76 12.24 1.52
N LEU A 103 -1.59 11.25 0.64
CA LEU A 103 -0.30 10.98 0.00
C LEU A 103 0.18 12.18 -0.84
N GLU A 104 -0.73 12.83 -1.59
CA GLU A 104 -0.44 14.07 -2.32
C GLU A 104 0.05 15.17 -1.36
N THR A 105 -0.62 15.35 -0.22
CA THR A 105 -0.20 16.31 0.82
C THR A 105 1.18 15.98 1.38
N MET A 106 1.48 14.70 1.65
CA MET A 106 2.78 14.27 2.16
C MET A 106 3.90 14.54 1.15
N VAL A 107 3.65 14.34 -0.15
CA VAL A 107 4.62 14.68 -1.21
C VAL A 107 4.96 16.17 -1.19
N LEU A 108 3.96 17.05 -1.00
CA LEU A 108 4.19 18.50 -0.86
C LEU A 108 5.03 18.85 0.38
N MET A 109 4.94 18.06 1.45
CA MET A 109 5.76 18.24 2.65
C MET A 109 7.26 17.98 2.42
N ALA A 110 7.63 17.37 1.30
CA ALA A 110 9.04 17.21 0.92
C ALA A 110 9.75 18.54 0.61
N GLY A 111 9.00 19.65 0.52
CA GLY A 111 9.52 20.99 0.28
C GLY A 111 9.90 21.27 -1.18
N MET A 112 9.49 20.43 -2.10
CA MET A 112 9.67 20.66 -3.55
C MET A 112 8.41 21.29 -4.14
N GLU A 113 8.60 22.33 -4.94
CA GLU A 113 7.51 22.95 -5.70
C GLU A 113 7.16 22.08 -6.92
N LEU A 114 6.27 21.10 -6.70
CA LEU A 114 5.77 20.24 -7.76
C LEU A 114 4.33 20.61 -8.08
N PRO A 115 3.96 20.70 -9.37
CA PRO A 115 2.57 20.86 -9.77
C PRO A 115 1.73 19.68 -9.26
N HIS A 116 0.53 19.94 -8.74
CA HIS A 116 -0.39 18.89 -8.25
C HIS A 116 -0.61 17.77 -9.27
N ARG A 117 -0.71 18.11 -10.54
CA ARG A 117 -0.85 17.13 -11.62
C ARG A 117 0.34 16.19 -11.69
N ALA A 118 1.57 16.70 -11.60
CA ALA A 118 2.78 15.87 -11.63
C ALA A 118 2.85 14.92 -10.42
N ILE A 119 2.40 15.38 -9.25
CA ILE A 119 2.31 14.53 -8.06
C ILE A 119 1.31 13.39 -8.28
N ARG A 120 0.12 13.69 -8.81
CA ARG A 120 -0.91 12.69 -9.12
C ARG A 120 -0.46 11.69 -10.18
N GLU A 121 0.24 12.15 -11.21
CA GLU A 121 0.84 11.29 -12.22
C GLU A 121 1.87 10.33 -11.59
N GLN A 122 2.72 10.80 -10.67
CA GLN A 122 3.65 9.94 -9.94
C GLN A 122 2.93 8.92 -9.05
N ILE A 123 1.88 9.33 -8.33
CA ILE A 123 1.08 8.44 -7.50
C ILE A 123 0.42 7.36 -8.36
N ALA A 124 -0.23 7.76 -9.47
CA ALA A 124 -0.91 6.84 -10.36
C ALA A 124 0.01 5.85 -11.06
N ALA A 125 1.28 6.23 -11.28
CA ALA A 125 2.30 5.35 -11.85
C ALA A 125 2.91 4.39 -10.82
N ALA A 126 3.05 4.84 -9.55
CA ALA A 126 3.73 4.10 -8.50
C ALA A 126 2.85 3.09 -7.77
N ILE A 127 1.57 3.39 -7.61
CA ILE A 127 0.65 2.60 -6.78
C ILE A 127 -0.24 1.74 -7.67
N ASP A 128 -0.11 0.43 -7.55
CA ASP A 128 -0.99 -0.52 -8.22
C ASP A 128 -2.24 -0.83 -7.38
N LEU A 129 -2.06 -0.98 -6.05
CA LEU A 129 -3.11 -1.53 -5.18
C LEU A 129 -3.14 -0.85 -3.82
N ILE A 130 -4.34 -0.58 -3.33
CA ILE A 130 -4.58 -0.04 -2.00
C ILE A 130 -5.47 -1.03 -1.23
N ILE A 131 -5.00 -1.45 -0.05
CA ILE A 131 -5.75 -2.33 0.83
C ILE A 131 -6.18 -1.50 2.04
N HIS A 132 -7.47 -1.21 2.12
CA HIS A 132 -8.05 -0.43 3.21
C HIS A 132 -8.49 -1.33 4.36
N LEU A 133 -7.96 -1.03 5.55
CA LEU A 133 -8.34 -1.70 6.79
C LEU A 133 -9.11 -0.73 7.67
N GLU A 134 -10.18 -1.21 8.28
CA GLU A 134 -11.00 -0.44 9.20
C GLU A 134 -11.19 -1.18 10.52
N ARG A 135 -11.29 -0.43 11.61
CA ARG A 135 -11.76 -0.95 12.89
C ARG A 135 -13.27 -0.81 12.94
N LEU A 136 -13.97 -1.94 12.85
CA LEU A 136 -15.42 -1.96 12.87
C LEU A 136 -15.97 -1.67 14.27
N ARG A 137 -17.28 -1.42 14.35
CA ARG A 137 -17.99 -1.07 15.59
C ARG A 137 -17.90 -2.11 16.71
N ASP A 138 -17.61 -3.36 16.37
CA ASP A 138 -17.35 -4.46 17.33
C ASP A 138 -15.89 -4.52 17.79
N GLY A 139 -15.07 -3.55 17.38
CA GLY A 139 -13.64 -3.49 17.69
C GLY A 139 -12.76 -4.38 16.81
N SER A 140 -13.32 -5.23 15.95
CA SER A 140 -12.55 -6.05 15.02
C SER A 140 -11.91 -5.21 13.93
N ARG A 141 -10.69 -5.58 13.51
CA ARG A 141 -10.02 -4.96 12.36
C ARG A 141 -10.19 -5.85 11.14
N ARG A 142 -10.74 -5.30 10.07
CA ARG A 142 -11.00 -6.04 8.83
C ARG A 142 -10.52 -5.27 7.62
N VAL A 143 -10.16 -6.00 6.57
CA VAL A 143 -10.02 -5.44 5.23
C VAL A 143 -11.43 -5.11 4.74
N VAL A 144 -11.68 -3.84 4.44
CA VAL A 144 -12.98 -3.35 3.99
C VAL A 144 -13.02 -3.02 2.51
N ALA A 145 -11.86 -2.75 1.89
CA ALA A 145 -11.74 -2.58 0.46
C ALA A 145 -10.36 -3.04 -0.03
N ILE A 146 -10.34 -3.57 -1.25
CA ILE A 146 -9.14 -3.77 -2.06
C ILE A 146 -9.39 -3.03 -3.36
N THR A 147 -8.60 -1.98 -3.61
CA THR A 147 -8.83 -1.00 -4.65
C THR A 147 -7.62 -0.93 -5.57
N GLU A 148 -7.82 -1.09 -6.87
CA GLU A 148 -6.80 -0.87 -7.89
C GLU A 148 -6.73 0.60 -8.24
N VAL A 149 -5.51 1.13 -8.40
CA VAL A 149 -5.27 2.43 -9.04
C VAL A 149 -5.17 2.20 -10.54
N GLN A 150 -6.08 2.82 -11.30
CA GLN A 150 -6.22 2.55 -12.74
C GLN A 150 -5.47 3.52 -13.64
N GLY A 151 -4.96 4.61 -13.08
CA GLY A 151 -4.25 5.66 -13.80
C GLY A 151 -4.86 7.04 -13.56
N MET A 152 -4.79 7.90 -14.58
CA MET A 152 -5.31 9.26 -14.55
C MET A 152 -6.45 9.45 -15.56
N GLU A 153 -7.45 10.23 -15.18
CA GLU A 153 -8.45 10.77 -16.08
C GLU A 153 -8.52 12.29 -15.87
N GLY A 154 -8.04 13.05 -16.84
CA GLY A 154 -7.76 14.47 -16.66
C GLY A 154 -6.75 14.71 -15.54
N ASP A 155 -7.16 15.40 -14.49
CA ASP A 155 -6.34 15.69 -13.30
C ASP A 155 -6.68 14.80 -12.10
N VAL A 156 -7.45 13.73 -12.28
CA VAL A 156 -7.92 12.86 -11.20
C VAL A 156 -7.29 11.48 -11.30
N VAL A 157 -6.76 10.96 -10.19
CA VAL A 157 -6.34 9.56 -10.07
C VAL A 157 -7.61 8.69 -10.03
N THR A 158 -7.74 7.80 -11.00
CA THR A 158 -8.88 6.88 -11.10
C THR A 158 -8.61 5.58 -10.37
N THR A 159 -9.62 5.06 -9.72
CA THR A 159 -9.54 3.82 -8.93
C THR A 159 -10.74 2.92 -9.17
N ALA A 160 -10.58 1.62 -9.00
CA ALA A 160 -11.66 0.66 -9.01
C ALA A 160 -11.57 -0.28 -7.81
N ASP A 161 -12.65 -0.40 -7.06
CA ASP A 161 -12.74 -1.38 -5.98
C ASP A 161 -12.92 -2.77 -6.58
N ILE A 162 -11.96 -3.66 -6.33
CA ILE A 162 -12.00 -5.05 -6.78
C ILE A 162 -12.77 -5.90 -5.79
N PHE A 163 -12.57 -5.61 -4.49
CA PHE A 163 -13.30 -6.24 -3.39
C PHE A 163 -13.80 -5.20 -2.42
N LYS A 164 -15.01 -5.43 -1.89
CA LYS A 164 -15.62 -4.63 -0.82
C LYS A 164 -16.16 -5.51 0.30
N PHE A 165 -16.02 -5.05 1.54
CA PHE A 165 -16.64 -5.69 2.68
C PHE A 165 -18.13 -5.38 2.70
N GLU A 166 -18.94 -6.44 2.65
CA GLU A 166 -20.37 -6.36 2.77
C GLU A 166 -20.77 -6.82 4.17
N GLN A 167 -21.24 -5.87 4.97
CA GLN A 167 -21.84 -6.19 6.27
C GLN A 167 -23.26 -6.69 6.05
N VAL A 168 -23.56 -7.90 6.51
CA VAL A 168 -24.89 -8.51 6.39
C VAL A 168 -25.67 -8.49 7.70
N GLY A 169 -25.00 -8.29 8.83
CA GLY A 169 -25.67 -8.29 10.13
C GLY A 169 -24.78 -7.85 11.29
N PHE A 170 -25.39 -7.93 12.48
CA PHE A 170 -24.71 -7.74 13.76
C PHE A 170 -25.33 -8.69 14.78
N GLU A 171 -24.58 -9.69 15.22
CA GLU A 171 -25.06 -10.74 16.10
C GLU A 171 -24.07 -10.96 17.25
N ASN A 172 -24.61 -11.16 18.45
CA ASN A 172 -23.81 -11.42 19.66
C ASN A 172 -22.66 -10.42 19.87
N GLY A 173 -22.90 -9.13 19.58
CA GLY A 173 -21.91 -8.07 19.70
C GLY A 173 -20.84 -8.06 18.60
N LYS A 174 -20.99 -8.87 17.55
CA LYS A 174 -20.03 -8.97 16.44
C LYS A 174 -20.64 -8.56 15.11
N VAL A 175 -19.82 -7.92 14.29
CA VAL A 175 -20.17 -7.60 12.90
C VAL A 175 -20.07 -8.88 12.07
N ILE A 176 -21.19 -9.23 11.43
CA ILE A 176 -21.26 -10.32 10.47
C ILE A 176 -21.16 -9.76 9.06
N GLY A 177 -20.21 -10.28 8.29
CA GLY A 177 -19.97 -9.82 6.93
C GLY A 177 -18.78 -10.51 6.31
N ARG A 178 -18.60 -10.28 5.03
CA ARG A 178 -17.48 -10.86 4.25
C ARG A 178 -17.00 -9.90 3.17
N LEU A 179 -15.74 -10.04 2.80
CA LEU A 179 -15.16 -9.36 1.65
C LEU A 179 -15.72 -10.04 0.38
N ARG A 180 -16.36 -9.25 -0.48
CA ARG A 180 -16.95 -9.75 -1.73
C ARG A 180 -16.29 -9.13 -2.96
N PRO A 181 -16.11 -9.88 -4.04
CA PRO A 181 -15.68 -9.33 -5.31
C PRO A 181 -16.77 -8.41 -5.88
N THR A 182 -16.36 -7.37 -6.60
CA THR A 182 -17.27 -6.39 -7.22
C THR A 182 -17.65 -6.75 -8.66
N GLY A 183 -17.04 -7.78 -9.24
CA GLY A 183 -17.18 -8.14 -10.65
C GLY A 183 -16.16 -7.45 -11.56
N ILE A 184 -15.28 -6.62 -11.00
CA ILE A 184 -14.23 -5.94 -11.76
C ILE A 184 -12.98 -6.82 -11.80
N ARG A 185 -12.54 -7.19 -13.01
CA ARG A 185 -11.25 -7.85 -13.23
C ARG A 185 -10.16 -6.78 -13.24
N PRO A 186 -9.14 -6.87 -12.36
CA PRO A 186 -8.10 -5.85 -12.28
C PRO A 186 -7.21 -5.85 -13.53
N LYS A 187 -6.68 -4.69 -13.90
CA LYS A 187 -5.75 -4.56 -15.04
C LYS A 187 -4.42 -5.28 -14.82
N PHE A 188 -3.96 -5.34 -13.56
CA PHE A 188 -2.70 -6.02 -13.22
C PHE A 188 -2.78 -7.56 -13.33
N ILE A 189 -3.94 -8.13 -13.65
CA ILE A 189 -4.10 -9.58 -13.78
C ILE A 189 -3.18 -10.16 -14.85
N ASP A 190 -2.94 -9.43 -15.94
CA ASP A 190 -2.07 -9.87 -17.02
C ASP A 190 -0.62 -10.06 -16.54
N ARG A 191 -0.15 -9.22 -15.58
CA ARG A 191 1.17 -9.38 -14.95
C ARG A 191 1.24 -10.64 -14.07
N ILE A 192 0.15 -10.99 -13.40
CA ILE A 192 0.02 -12.20 -12.59
C ILE A 192 0.05 -13.44 -13.51
N GLU A 193 -0.68 -13.40 -14.63
CA GLU A 193 -0.71 -14.49 -15.62
C GLU A 193 0.66 -14.68 -16.29
N GLN A 194 1.36 -13.60 -16.63
CA GLN A 194 2.74 -13.66 -17.14
C GLN A 194 3.73 -14.28 -16.15
N ALA A 195 3.47 -14.14 -14.85
CA ALA A 195 4.24 -14.80 -13.79
C ALA A 195 3.85 -16.28 -13.60
N GLY A 196 2.98 -16.83 -14.46
CA GLY A 196 2.54 -18.24 -14.41
C GLY A 196 1.45 -18.53 -13.39
N ILE A 197 0.85 -17.48 -12.79
CA ILE A 197 -0.22 -17.64 -11.80
C ILE A 197 -1.56 -17.40 -12.48
N HIS A 198 -2.38 -18.45 -12.60
CA HIS A 198 -3.70 -18.36 -13.20
C HIS A 198 -4.78 -18.22 -12.12
N LEU A 199 -5.44 -17.06 -12.09
CA LEU A 199 -6.58 -16.80 -11.23
C LEU A 199 -7.88 -16.92 -12.06
N PRO A 200 -8.81 -17.82 -11.67
CA PRO A 200 -10.08 -17.94 -12.39
C PRO A 200 -10.90 -16.66 -12.24
N ALA A 201 -11.68 -16.31 -13.27
CA ALA A 201 -12.51 -15.11 -13.30
C ALA A 201 -13.52 -15.03 -12.13
N SER A 202 -13.94 -16.18 -11.61
CA SER A 202 -14.82 -16.30 -10.45
C SER A 202 -14.23 -15.69 -9.16
N VAL A 203 -12.88 -15.61 -9.03
CA VAL A 203 -12.22 -14.92 -7.92
C VAL A 203 -12.67 -13.46 -7.85
N PHE A 204 -12.91 -12.84 -8.99
CA PHE A 204 -13.35 -11.44 -9.12
C PHE A 204 -14.87 -11.30 -9.26
N GLY A 205 -15.64 -12.42 -9.14
CA GLY A 205 -17.09 -12.42 -9.32
C GLY A 205 -17.54 -12.32 -10.78
N VAL A 206 -16.62 -12.42 -11.74
CA VAL A 206 -16.96 -12.38 -13.16
C VAL A 206 -17.56 -13.73 -13.57
N GLY A 207 -18.79 -13.70 -14.11
CA GLY A 207 -19.53 -14.92 -14.54
C GLY A 207 -20.42 -15.53 -13.46
N GLU A 208 -20.35 -15.11 -12.22
CA GLU A 208 -21.38 -15.41 -11.24
C GLU A 208 -22.58 -14.48 -11.48
N ARG A 209 -23.68 -14.99 -12.01
CA ARG A 209 -24.97 -14.30 -11.86
C ARG A 209 -25.17 -14.14 -10.37
N LEU A 210 -25.27 -12.88 -9.91
CA LEU A 210 -25.66 -12.56 -8.56
C LEU A 210 -26.95 -13.35 -8.28
N ARG A 211 -26.85 -14.50 -7.63
CA ARG A 211 -27.99 -15.16 -7.05
C ARG A 211 -28.40 -14.29 -5.87
N ASN A 212 -29.39 -13.44 -6.11
CA ASN A 212 -30.10 -12.76 -5.06
C ASN A 212 -30.69 -13.82 -4.12
N TYR A 213 -30.19 -13.87 -2.90
CA TYR A 213 -30.83 -14.49 -1.77
C TYR A 213 -30.97 -13.43 -0.68
#